data_f165c13b3214ab44d3f97ccf07e4bcd4
#
_entry.id   f165c13b3214ab44d3f97ccf07e4bcd4
#
_cell.length_a   1.000
_cell.length_b   1.000
_cell.length_c   1.000
_cell.angle_alpha   90.00
_cell.angle_beta   90.00
_cell.angle_gamma   90.00
#
_symmetry.space_group_name_H-M   'P 1'
#
loop_
_entity.id
_entity.type
_entity.pdbx_description
1 polymer ?
#
loop_
_entity_poly.entity_id
_entity_poly.type
_entity_poly.pdbx_seq_one_letter_code
_entity_poly.pdbx_strand_id
1 'polypeptide(L)'
;MTTNVTLGKEVMIDGIKKLSTNDIRLKTFLQKFRVPVLPIEKNYFWSLCRSVIYQQISGKAAKKISDRYLSLFDQDVKMTPADVLDIDIEKINNVGISRQKSSYIKNIADAFSKKIINEKNISELDDQEIIKQLTSIKGVGRWTA
;
A
#
# COMPACT_ATOMS: atom_id res chain seq x y z
N MET A 1 -10.47 15.29 13.36
CA MET A 1 -9.16 15.83 12.94
C MET A 1 -8.22 14.66 12.76
N THR A 2 -7.97 14.25 11.51
CA THR A 2 -7.05 13.14 11.17
C THR A 2 -5.63 13.69 11.26
N THR A 3 -4.91 13.36 12.32
CA THR A 3 -3.46 13.56 12.37
C THR A 3 -2.83 12.75 11.24
N ASN A 4 -2.42 13.41 10.17
CA ASN A 4 -1.56 12.79 9.15
C ASN A 4 -0.25 12.39 9.82
N VAL A 5 -0.12 11.14 10.19
CA VAL A 5 1.15 10.56 10.59
C VAL A 5 1.97 10.48 9.30
N THR A 6 3.01 11.28 9.20
CA THR A 6 3.98 11.24 8.11
C THR A 6 5.19 10.47 8.57
N LEU A 7 5.82 9.69 7.69
CA LEU A 7 7.16 9.18 7.94
C LEU A 7 8.01 10.39 8.30
N GLY A 8 8.55 10.42 9.52
CA GLY A 8 9.01 11.64 10.15
C GLY A 8 9.82 12.53 9.22
N LYS A 9 9.31 13.72 8.95
CA LYS A 9 10.01 14.72 8.14
C LYS A 9 11.45 14.90 8.62
N GLU A 10 11.68 14.73 9.91
CA GLU A 10 12.99 14.76 10.55
C GLU A 10 13.92 13.63 10.09
N VAL A 11 13.40 12.40 9.96
CA VAL A 11 14.16 11.24 9.44
C VAL A 11 14.58 11.47 7.99
N MET A 12 13.68 12.03 7.17
CA MET A 12 13.99 12.35 5.79
C MET A 12 15.04 13.48 5.68
N ILE A 13 14.93 14.50 6.52
CA ILE A 13 15.92 15.61 6.58
C ILE A 13 17.29 15.07 7.02
N ASP A 14 17.34 14.22 8.05
CA ASP A 14 18.59 13.63 8.53
C ASP A 14 19.23 12.73 7.46
N GLY A 15 18.43 11.90 6.78
CA GLY A 15 18.88 11.08 5.66
C GLY A 15 19.47 11.92 4.52
N ILE A 16 18.79 13.00 4.11
CA ILE A 16 19.29 13.94 3.08
C ILE A 16 20.59 14.59 3.53
N LYS A 17 20.68 14.99 4.81
CA LYS A 17 21.89 15.59 5.38
C LYS A 17 23.06 14.62 5.33
N LYS A 18 22.88 13.37 5.74
CA LYS A 18 23.91 12.31 5.69
C LYS A 18 24.38 12.05 4.26
N LEU A 19 23.45 11.90 3.32
CA LEU A 19 23.79 11.71 1.91
C LEU A 19 24.56 12.89 1.33
N SER A 20 24.14 14.11 1.66
CA SER A 20 24.79 15.36 1.20
C SER A 20 26.20 15.56 1.79
N THR A 21 26.46 15.01 2.97
CA THR A 21 27.78 15.08 3.61
C THR A 21 28.76 14.08 2.99
N ASN A 22 28.24 12.92 2.56
CA ASN A 22 29.08 11.84 2.05
C ASN A 22 29.39 11.94 0.54
N ASP A 23 28.56 12.66 -0.25
CA ASP A 23 28.79 12.83 -1.69
C ASP A 23 28.36 14.24 -2.14
N ILE A 24 29.32 15.02 -2.65
CA ILE A 24 29.09 16.38 -3.11
C ILE A 24 28.13 16.45 -4.33
N ARG A 25 28.09 15.42 -5.16
CA ARG A 25 27.19 15.34 -6.32
C ARG A 25 25.76 15.16 -5.86
N LEU A 26 25.54 14.29 -4.84
CA LEU A 26 24.24 14.13 -4.19
C LEU A 26 23.80 15.41 -3.50
N LYS A 27 24.68 16.12 -2.83
CA LYS A 27 24.38 17.43 -2.23
C LYS A 27 23.82 18.40 -3.27
N THR A 28 24.52 18.58 -4.38
CA THR A 28 24.12 19.47 -5.47
C THR A 28 22.79 19.07 -6.11
N PHE A 29 22.55 17.76 -6.22
CA PHE A 29 21.30 17.22 -6.74
C PHE A 29 20.14 17.42 -5.76
N LEU A 30 20.28 17.01 -4.50
CA LEU A 30 19.24 17.04 -3.48
C LEU A 30 18.80 18.48 -3.13
N GLN A 31 19.67 19.47 -3.24
CA GLN A 31 19.32 20.88 -3.05
C GLN A 31 18.28 21.40 -4.05
N LYS A 32 18.12 20.75 -5.20
CA LYS A 32 17.14 21.12 -6.23
C LYS A 32 15.72 20.64 -5.94
N PHE A 33 15.55 19.75 -4.95
CA PHE A 33 14.28 19.13 -4.65
C PHE A 33 13.80 19.48 -3.24
N ARG A 34 12.48 19.54 -3.09
CA ARG A 34 11.88 19.63 -1.75
C ARG A 34 11.95 18.27 -1.07
N VAL A 35 12.13 18.27 0.25
CA VAL A 35 12.02 17.05 1.06
C VAL A 35 10.64 16.42 0.83
N PRO A 36 10.55 15.18 0.35
CA PRO A 36 9.26 14.54 0.13
C PRO A 36 8.57 14.29 1.47
N VAL A 37 7.25 14.49 1.48
CA VAL A 37 6.39 14.09 2.60
C VAL A 37 5.67 12.82 2.18
N LEU A 38 5.96 11.72 2.85
CA LEU A 38 5.33 10.43 2.59
C LEU A 38 4.18 10.24 3.58
N PRO A 39 2.91 10.32 3.12
CA PRO A 39 1.77 10.04 3.98
C PRO A 39 1.77 8.55 4.36
N ILE A 40 1.52 8.27 5.63
CA ILE A 40 1.33 6.89 6.10
C ILE A 40 -0.15 6.55 5.96
N GLU A 41 -0.46 5.54 5.15
CA GLU A 41 -1.81 4.99 5.05
C GLU A 41 -2.09 4.09 6.27
N LYS A 42 -3.12 4.45 7.04
CA LYS A 42 -3.52 3.69 8.24
C LYS A 42 -4.43 2.50 7.93
N ASN A 43 -5.01 2.47 6.74
CA ASN A 43 -5.79 1.33 6.27
C ASN A 43 -4.87 0.32 5.60
N TYR A 44 -4.25 -0.56 6.36
CA TYR A 44 -3.30 -1.56 5.86
C TYR A 44 -3.93 -2.49 4.82
N PHE A 45 -5.19 -2.89 5.04
CA PHE A 45 -5.92 -3.71 4.08
C PHE A 45 -6.03 -3.02 2.71
N TRP A 46 -6.51 -1.77 2.68
CA TRP A 46 -6.61 -1.01 1.45
C TRP A 46 -5.23 -0.74 0.84
N SER A 47 -4.24 -0.44 1.65
CA SER A 47 -2.87 -0.20 1.19
C SER A 47 -2.31 -1.39 0.40
N LEU A 48 -2.52 -2.62 0.88
CA LEU A 48 -2.10 -3.84 0.17
C LEU A 48 -2.90 -4.08 -1.11
N CYS A 49 -4.23 -3.94 -1.08
CA CYS A 49 -5.06 -4.05 -2.28
C CYS A 49 -4.62 -3.04 -3.35
N ARG A 50 -4.43 -1.80 -2.95
CA ARG A 50 -3.94 -0.73 -3.84
C ARG A 50 -2.55 -1.05 -4.41
N SER A 51 -1.64 -1.55 -3.59
CA SER A 51 -0.29 -1.94 -4.05
C SER A 51 -0.36 -2.99 -5.15
N VAL A 52 -1.24 -4.00 -5.03
CA VAL A 52 -1.47 -5.00 -6.08
C VAL A 52 -2.03 -4.37 -7.36
N ILE A 53 -2.99 -3.44 -7.25
CA ILE A 53 -3.55 -2.73 -8.41
C ILE A 53 -2.44 -2.00 -9.17
N TYR A 54 -1.52 -1.35 -8.45
CA TYR A 54 -0.46 -0.52 -9.01
C TYR A 54 0.73 -1.30 -9.60
N GLN A 55 0.85 -2.62 -9.37
CA GLN A 55 1.93 -3.42 -9.93
C GLN A 55 1.98 -3.35 -11.46
N GLN A 56 3.16 -3.13 -12.02
CA GLN A 56 3.47 -3.23 -13.47
C GLN A 56 2.61 -2.36 -14.41
N ILE A 57 2.02 -1.28 -13.92
CA ILE A 57 1.29 -0.31 -14.74
C ILE A 57 1.67 1.13 -14.35
N SER A 58 1.42 2.09 -15.24
CA SER A 58 1.70 3.49 -14.94
C SER A 58 0.80 4.02 -13.82
N GLY A 59 1.32 4.93 -12.99
CA GLY A 59 0.54 5.52 -11.89
C GLY A 59 -0.78 6.17 -12.33
N LYS A 60 -0.81 6.77 -13.54
CA LYS A 60 -2.03 7.38 -14.10
C LYS A 60 -3.09 6.32 -14.44
N ALA A 61 -2.67 5.19 -15.02
CA ALA A 61 -3.58 4.09 -15.31
C ALA A 61 -4.06 3.42 -14.01
N ALA A 62 -3.12 3.15 -13.09
CA ALA A 62 -3.42 2.55 -11.79
C ALA A 62 -4.43 3.38 -10.99
N LYS A 63 -4.27 4.72 -10.99
CA LYS A 63 -5.23 5.60 -10.30
C LYS A 63 -6.64 5.45 -10.85
N LYS A 64 -6.82 5.48 -12.19
CA LYS A 64 -8.14 5.31 -12.82
C LYS A 64 -8.78 3.96 -12.50
N ILE A 65 -7.98 2.88 -12.48
CA ILE A 65 -8.46 1.55 -12.13
C ILE A 65 -8.83 1.49 -10.65
N SER A 66 -8.01 2.06 -9.79
CA SER A 66 -8.24 2.15 -8.35
C SER A 66 -9.53 2.93 -8.02
N ASP A 67 -9.76 4.07 -8.69
CA ASP A 67 -10.97 4.86 -8.51
C ASP A 67 -12.23 4.05 -8.92
N ARG A 68 -12.17 3.33 -10.05
CA ARG A 68 -13.26 2.43 -10.49
C ARG A 68 -13.45 1.23 -9.56
N TYR A 69 -12.37 0.66 -9.04
CA TYR A 69 -12.46 -0.42 -8.07
C TYR A 69 -13.16 0.03 -6.79
N LEU A 70 -12.81 1.20 -6.27
CA LEU A 70 -13.47 1.74 -5.08
C LEU A 70 -14.95 2.04 -5.32
N SER A 71 -15.35 2.45 -6.55
CA SER A 71 -16.76 2.69 -6.86
C SER A 71 -17.65 1.43 -6.89
N LEU A 72 -17.06 0.24 -6.77
CA LEU A 72 -17.80 -1.01 -6.58
C LEU A 72 -18.38 -1.15 -5.15
N PHE A 73 -17.91 -0.36 -4.21
CA PHE A 73 -18.27 -0.40 -2.81
C PHE A 73 -19.00 0.88 -2.39
N ASP A 74 -19.66 0.83 -1.25
CA ASP A 74 -20.32 2.01 -0.69
C ASP A 74 -19.28 3.10 -0.40
N GLN A 75 -19.48 4.29 -0.94
CA GLN A 75 -18.55 5.42 -0.82
C GLN A 75 -18.59 6.05 0.57
N ASP A 76 -19.69 5.87 1.29
CA ASP A 76 -19.88 6.41 2.65
C ASP A 76 -19.32 5.49 3.74
N VAL A 77 -18.96 4.25 3.38
CA VAL A 77 -18.45 3.24 4.30
C VAL A 77 -17.06 2.79 3.89
N LYS A 78 -16.17 2.65 4.87
CA LYS A 78 -14.83 2.11 4.63
C LYS A 78 -14.93 0.66 4.14
N MET A 79 -14.41 0.39 2.92
CA MET A 79 -14.31 -0.96 2.36
C MET A 79 -13.62 -1.93 3.33
N THR A 80 -14.26 -3.06 3.60
CA THR A 80 -13.76 -4.11 4.49
C THR A 80 -13.32 -5.36 3.73
N PRO A 81 -12.53 -6.26 4.36
CA PRO A 81 -12.23 -7.56 3.79
C PRO A 81 -13.48 -8.38 3.43
N ALA A 82 -14.55 -8.29 4.22
CA ALA A 82 -15.82 -8.99 3.96
C ALA A 82 -16.46 -8.51 2.66
N ASP A 83 -16.53 -7.19 2.44
CA ASP A 83 -17.09 -6.62 1.20
C ASP A 83 -16.36 -7.13 -0.03
N VAL A 84 -15.01 -7.24 0.07
CA VAL A 84 -14.19 -7.77 -1.03
C VAL A 84 -14.38 -9.27 -1.21
N LEU A 85 -14.64 -10.05 -0.16
CA LEU A 85 -14.94 -11.48 -0.28
C LEU A 85 -16.32 -11.72 -0.90
N ASP A 86 -17.31 -10.89 -0.61
CA ASP A 86 -18.68 -11.05 -1.08
C ASP A 86 -18.86 -10.61 -2.54
N ILE A 87 -18.06 -9.64 -3.02
CA ILE A 87 -18.21 -9.18 -4.41
C ILE A 87 -17.75 -10.25 -5.42
N ASP A 88 -18.49 -10.40 -6.52
CA ASP A 88 -18.10 -11.29 -7.61
C ASP A 88 -16.76 -10.86 -8.24
N ILE A 89 -15.86 -11.82 -8.43
CA ILE A 89 -14.54 -11.59 -9.02
C ILE A 89 -14.63 -11.00 -10.44
N GLU A 90 -15.67 -11.33 -11.20
CA GLU A 90 -15.90 -10.77 -12.53
C GLU A 90 -16.20 -9.26 -12.47
N LYS A 91 -16.87 -8.78 -11.43
CA LYS A 91 -17.06 -7.33 -11.21
C LYS A 91 -15.71 -6.63 -10.99
N ILE A 92 -14.81 -7.26 -10.24
CA ILE A 92 -13.43 -6.76 -10.04
C ILE A 92 -12.67 -6.74 -11.37
N ASN A 93 -12.79 -7.78 -12.18
CA ASN A 93 -12.13 -7.84 -13.49
C ASN A 93 -12.65 -6.74 -14.44
N ASN A 94 -13.95 -6.48 -14.44
CA ASN A 94 -14.61 -5.55 -15.36
C ASN A 94 -14.19 -4.08 -15.14
N VAL A 95 -13.67 -3.72 -13.96
CA VAL A 95 -13.12 -2.37 -13.74
C VAL A 95 -11.69 -2.20 -14.27
N GLY A 96 -11.11 -3.24 -14.87
CA GLY A 96 -9.80 -3.22 -15.51
C GLY A 96 -8.68 -3.84 -14.66
N ILE A 97 -9.03 -4.65 -13.68
CA ILE A 97 -8.09 -5.43 -12.88
C ILE A 97 -7.95 -6.82 -13.52
N SER A 98 -6.71 -7.28 -13.76
CA SER A 98 -6.49 -8.60 -14.36
C SER A 98 -6.97 -9.72 -13.43
N ARG A 99 -7.37 -10.86 -14.00
CA ARG A 99 -7.82 -12.04 -13.22
C ARG A 99 -6.81 -12.43 -12.13
N GLN A 100 -5.53 -12.37 -12.43
CA GLN A 100 -4.47 -12.68 -11.48
C GLN A 100 -4.48 -11.69 -10.30
N LYS A 101 -4.56 -10.38 -10.56
CA LYS A 101 -4.60 -9.35 -9.52
C LYS A 101 -5.89 -9.43 -8.69
N SER A 102 -7.03 -9.73 -9.34
CA SER A 102 -8.30 -9.95 -8.64
C SER A 102 -8.22 -11.11 -7.66
N SER A 103 -7.58 -12.23 -8.07
CA SER A 103 -7.29 -13.34 -7.17
C SER A 103 -6.38 -12.94 -6.01
N TYR A 104 -5.36 -12.12 -6.24
CA TYR A 104 -4.48 -11.62 -5.17
C TYR A 104 -5.22 -10.71 -4.18
N ILE A 105 -6.10 -9.85 -4.66
CA ILE A 105 -6.94 -9.00 -3.82
C ILE A 105 -7.87 -9.86 -2.94
N LYS A 106 -8.48 -10.91 -3.49
CA LYS A 106 -9.26 -11.89 -2.73
C LYS A 106 -8.42 -12.61 -1.67
N ASN A 107 -7.18 -13.01 -1.99
CA ASN A 107 -6.28 -13.64 -1.02
C ASN A 107 -5.91 -12.70 0.13
N ILE A 108 -5.69 -11.41 -0.16
CA ILE A 108 -5.47 -10.39 0.87
C ILE A 108 -6.70 -10.28 1.76
N ALA A 109 -7.90 -10.19 1.18
CA ALA A 109 -9.14 -10.10 1.94
C ALA A 109 -9.37 -11.33 2.84
N ASP A 110 -9.08 -12.53 2.35
CA ASP A 110 -9.16 -13.78 3.11
C ASP A 110 -8.18 -13.78 4.30
N ALA A 111 -6.92 -13.34 4.07
CA ALA A 111 -5.91 -13.27 5.12
C ALA A 111 -6.28 -12.30 6.25
N PHE A 112 -6.86 -11.14 5.93
CA PHE A 112 -7.35 -10.19 6.94
C PHE A 112 -8.60 -10.71 7.65
N SER A 113 -9.55 -11.32 6.92
CA SER A 113 -10.77 -11.89 7.49
C SER A 113 -10.47 -13.03 8.48
N LYS A 114 -9.49 -13.88 8.14
CA LYS A 114 -9.00 -14.97 9.02
C LYS A 114 -8.06 -14.50 10.12
N LYS A 115 -7.78 -13.20 10.20
CA LYS A 115 -6.84 -12.60 11.15
C LYS A 115 -5.41 -13.17 11.08
N ILE A 116 -5.01 -13.72 9.92
CA ILE A 116 -3.62 -14.07 9.63
C ILE A 116 -2.76 -12.78 9.67
N ILE A 117 -3.33 -11.68 9.14
CA ILE A 117 -2.82 -10.33 9.33
C ILE A 117 -3.72 -9.63 10.35
N ASN A 118 -3.15 -9.27 11.49
CA ASN A 118 -3.86 -8.56 12.54
C ASN A 118 -3.41 -7.10 12.60
N GLU A 119 -4.24 -6.20 12.09
CA GLU A 119 -3.95 -4.76 12.06
C GLU A 119 -3.63 -4.16 13.43
N LYS A 120 -4.17 -4.74 14.51
CA LYS A 120 -3.95 -4.22 15.87
C LYS A 120 -2.54 -4.47 16.38
N ASN A 121 -1.93 -5.59 15.98
CA ASN A 121 -0.64 -6.02 16.47
C ASN A 121 0.51 -5.76 15.48
N ILE A 122 0.20 -5.37 14.24
CA ILE A 122 1.22 -5.19 13.20
C ILE A 122 2.26 -4.12 13.57
N SER A 123 1.87 -3.12 14.35
CA SER A 123 2.78 -2.07 14.83
C SER A 123 3.73 -2.52 15.96
N GLU A 124 3.49 -3.70 16.52
CA GLU A 124 4.31 -4.29 17.60
C GLU A 124 5.34 -5.29 17.06
N LEU A 125 5.20 -5.68 15.78
CA LEU A 125 6.09 -6.62 15.12
C LEU A 125 7.32 -5.92 14.55
N ASP A 126 8.42 -6.65 14.47
CA ASP A 126 9.59 -6.17 13.73
C ASP A 126 9.39 -6.29 12.21
N ASP A 127 10.24 -5.60 11.43
CA ASP A 127 10.14 -5.56 9.97
C ASP A 127 10.23 -6.96 9.34
N GLN A 128 11.01 -7.89 9.90
CA GLN A 128 11.18 -9.24 9.36
C GLN A 128 9.93 -10.08 9.60
N GLU A 129 9.30 -9.93 10.74
CA GLU A 129 8.05 -10.60 11.07
C GLU A 129 6.91 -10.09 10.20
N ILE A 130 6.83 -8.75 9.99
CA ILE A 130 5.85 -8.13 9.07
C ILE A 130 6.05 -8.67 7.66
N ILE A 131 7.27 -8.64 7.13
CA ILE A 131 7.60 -9.15 5.79
C ILE A 131 7.23 -10.64 5.69
N LYS A 132 7.54 -11.46 6.67
CA LYS A 132 7.21 -12.88 6.70
C LYS A 132 5.70 -13.11 6.64
N GLN A 133 4.94 -12.40 7.46
CA GLN A 133 3.47 -12.50 7.45
C GLN A 133 2.88 -12.05 6.12
N LEU A 134 3.28 -10.88 5.61
CA LEU A 134 2.74 -10.34 4.37
C LEU A 134 3.09 -11.19 3.16
N THR A 135 4.32 -11.71 3.08
CA THR A 135 4.75 -12.57 1.96
C THR A 135 4.15 -13.97 1.99
N SER A 136 3.52 -14.39 3.08
CA SER A 136 2.74 -15.64 3.11
C SER A 136 1.46 -15.54 2.27
N ILE A 137 1.01 -14.33 1.95
CA ILE A 137 -0.17 -14.09 1.12
C ILE A 137 0.22 -14.21 -0.35
N LYS A 138 -0.41 -15.14 -1.08
CA LYS A 138 -0.17 -15.30 -2.51
C LYS A 138 -0.53 -14.01 -3.27
N GLY A 139 0.46 -13.41 -3.91
CA GLY A 139 0.34 -12.12 -4.63
C GLY A 139 1.02 -10.96 -3.94
N VAL A 140 1.47 -11.13 -2.70
CA VAL A 140 2.27 -10.16 -1.96
C VAL A 140 3.73 -10.62 -1.96
N GLY A 141 4.57 -9.93 -2.71
CA GLY A 141 6.01 -10.17 -2.73
C GLY A 141 6.74 -9.28 -1.70
N ARG A 142 8.02 -9.55 -1.47
CA ARG A 142 8.87 -8.78 -0.54
C ARG A 142 8.90 -7.27 -0.85
N TRP A 143 8.80 -6.89 -2.13
CA TRP A 143 8.75 -5.49 -2.53
C TRP A 143 7.43 -4.81 -2.14
N THR A 144 6.34 -5.56 -2.03
CA THR A 144 5.01 -5.06 -1.68
C THR A 144 4.81 -5.04 -0.16
N ALA A 145 5.45 -5.98 0.54
CA ALA A 145 5.46 -6.07 1.99
C ALA A 145 6.34 -4.98 2.62
#